data_37ab7ba4bebb3c814f3f3f3b4e15efe1
#
_entry.id   37ab7ba4bebb3c814f3f3f3b4e15efe1
#
_cell.length_a   1.000
_cell.length_b   1.000
_cell.length_c   1.000
_cell.angle_alpha   90.00
_cell.angle_beta   90.00
_cell.angle_gamma   90.00
#
_symmetry.space_group_name_H-M   'P 1'
#
loop_
_entity.id
_entity.type
_entity.pdbx_description
1 polymer ?
#
loop_
_entity_poly.entity_id
_entity_poly.type
_entity_poly.pdbx_seq_one_letter_code
_entity_poly.pdbx_strand_id
1 'polypeptide(L)'
;MLRAKKQTVPFKGTKEQEKQLKQVISELRNEKGCLMPIMQRAQDIYGYLPIEVQKMISEELSVPMEKIYGVATFYAQFNLMPKGDYQISVCLGTACYVKGSGNIFEKIKATLSIDSGECTPDGKFSLDACRCIGACGLAPVMTVNDEVYGRLTVDEVEGILQKYA
;
A
#
# COMPACT_ATOMS: atom_id res chain seq x y z
N MET A 1 10.12 -6.48 16.56
CA MET A 1 10.32 -5.02 16.38
C MET A 1 9.79 -4.68 14.99
N LEU A 2 8.64 -4.02 14.90
CA LEU A 2 8.14 -3.48 13.62
C LEU A 2 9.08 -2.34 13.23
N ARG A 3 9.91 -2.55 12.21
CA ARG A 3 10.66 -1.44 11.61
C ARG A 3 9.63 -0.47 11.03
N ALA A 4 9.65 0.78 11.46
CA ALA A 4 8.90 1.84 10.81
C ALA A 4 9.29 1.84 9.33
N LYS A 5 8.33 1.55 8.44
CA LYS A 5 8.56 1.57 7.00
C LYS A 5 8.99 2.98 6.61
N LYS A 6 10.14 3.09 5.95
CA LYS A 6 10.68 4.37 5.51
C LYS A 6 9.87 4.83 4.30
N GLN A 7 9.30 6.02 4.37
CA GLN A 7 8.59 6.61 3.24
C GLN A 7 9.58 6.82 2.08
N THR A 8 9.42 6.05 1.01
CA THR A 8 10.30 6.07 -0.17
C THR A 8 9.93 7.16 -1.17
N VAL A 9 8.66 7.57 -1.16
CA VAL A 9 8.13 8.61 -2.05
C VAL A 9 7.85 9.86 -1.23
N PRO A 10 8.36 11.06 -1.63
CA PRO A 10 8.06 12.30 -0.92
C PRO A 10 6.57 12.64 -1.05
N PHE A 11 5.98 13.12 0.04
CA PHE A 11 4.59 13.58 0.04
C PHE A 11 4.39 14.75 -0.94
N LYS A 12 3.46 14.61 -1.88
CA LYS A 12 3.11 15.62 -2.87
C LYS A 12 1.64 16.03 -2.72
N GLY A 13 1.26 16.54 -1.55
CA GLY A 13 -0.10 17.08 -1.33
C GLY A 13 -0.30 18.38 -2.10
N THR A 14 -1.48 18.55 -2.70
CA THR A 14 -1.89 19.80 -3.34
C THR A 14 -2.75 20.64 -2.38
N LYS A 15 -2.74 21.97 -2.58
CA LYS A 15 -3.61 22.87 -1.79
C LYS A 15 -5.11 22.54 -1.95
N GLU A 16 -5.49 21.99 -3.10
CA GLU A 16 -6.87 21.57 -3.35
C GLU A 16 -7.24 20.37 -2.49
N GLN A 17 -6.37 19.37 -2.40
CA GLN A 17 -6.55 18.20 -1.52
C GLN A 17 -6.63 18.61 -0.05
N GLU A 18 -5.80 19.55 0.39
CA GLU A 18 -5.87 20.09 1.76
C GLU A 18 -7.22 20.78 2.02
N LYS A 19 -7.71 21.57 1.07
CA LYS A 19 -9.02 22.21 1.18
C LYS A 19 -10.16 21.20 1.26
N GLN A 20 -10.13 20.16 0.41
CA GLN A 20 -11.09 19.07 0.44
C GLN A 20 -11.08 18.34 1.79
N LEU A 21 -9.90 18.04 2.34
CA LEU A 21 -9.77 17.41 3.63
C LEU A 21 -10.36 18.28 4.74
N LYS A 22 -10.08 19.60 4.77
CA LYS A 22 -10.65 20.53 5.77
C LYS A 22 -12.16 20.61 5.66
N GLN A 23 -12.71 20.58 4.46
CA GLN A 23 -14.16 20.53 4.25
C GLN A 23 -14.76 19.25 4.84
N VAL A 24 -14.20 18.09 4.53
CA VAL A 24 -14.63 16.78 5.09
C VAL A 24 -14.58 16.81 6.63
N ILE A 25 -13.52 17.35 7.20
CA ILE A 25 -13.40 17.46 8.66
C ILE A 25 -14.48 18.37 9.22
N SER A 26 -14.76 19.51 8.60
CA SER A 26 -15.80 20.44 9.05
C SER A 26 -17.20 19.83 9.04
N GLU A 27 -17.49 18.99 8.04
CA GLU A 27 -18.76 18.29 7.89
C GLU A 27 -18.96 17.21 8.96
N LEU A 28 -17.91 16.42 9.22
CA LEU A 28 -18.00 15.20 10.05
C LEU A 28 -17.59 15.41 11.51
N ARG A 29 -16.90 16.50 11.87
CA ARG A 29 -16.29 16.69 13.20
C ARG A 29 -17.26 16.57 14.38
N ASN A 30 -18.53 16.87 14.17
CA ASN A 30 -19.57 16.82 15.21
C ASN A 30 -20.23 15.44 15.32
N GLU A 31 -19.90 14.50 14.44
CA GLU A 31 -20.45 13.16 14.48
C GLU A 31 -19.71 12.29 15.51
N LYS A 32 -20.47 11.43 16.20
CA LYS A 32 -19.89 10.49 17.15
C LYS A 32 -19.04 9.45 16.41
N GLY A 33 -17.74 9.38 16.75
CA GLY A 33 -16.82 8.45 16.08
C GLY A 33 -16.28 8.95 14.75
N CYS A 34 -16.32 10.25 14.49
CA CYS A 34 -15.93 10.90 13.23
C CYS A 34 -14.52 10.58 12.73
N LEU A 35 -13.59 10.16 13.61
CA LEU A 35 -12.20 9.92 13.24
C LEU A 35 -12.07 8.90 12.10
N MET A 36 -12.77 7.77 12.18
CA MET A 36 -12.68 6.70 11.18
C MET A 36 -13.19 7.16 9.79
N PRO A 37 -14.41 7.74 9.65
CA PRO A 37 -14.86 8.28 8.37
C PRO A 37 -13.94 9.36 7.80
N ILE A 38 -13.41 10.25 8.65
CA ILE A 38 -12.48 11.30 8.21
C ILE A 38 -11.18 10.69 7.66
N MET A 39 -10.61 9.69 8.34
CA MET A 39 -9.41 8.99 7.86
C MET A 39 -9.66 8.24 6.55
N GLN A 40 -10.84 7.64 6.38
CA GLN A 40 -11.23 6.98 5.12
C GLN A 40 -11.30 7.99 3.97
N ARG A 41 -12.01 9.11 4.18
CA ARG A 41 -12.10 10.19 3.18
C ARG A 41 -10.75 10.82 2.88
N ALA A 42 -9.90 10.98 3.89
CA ALA A 42 -8.54 11.46 3.69
C ALA A 42 -7.74 10.50 2.79
N GLN A 43 -7.86 9.18 2.99
CA GLN A 43 -7.23 8.19 2.13
C GLN A 43 -7.78 8.23 0.69
N ASP A 44 -9.09 8.45 0.50
CA ASP A 44 -9.68 8.60 -0.83
C ASP A 44 -9.13 9.83 -1.57
N ILE A 45 -8.92 10.95 -0.86
CA ILE A 45 -8.39 12.21 -1.42
C ILE A 45 -6.91 12.08 -1.81
N TYR A 46 -6.09 11.45 -0.97
CA TYR A 46 -4.63 11.39 -1.14
C TYR A 46 -4.13 10.07 -1.73
N GLY A 47 -4.99 9.04 -1.85
CA GLY A 47 -4.66 7.68 -2.30
C GLY A 47 -4.02 6.81 -1.21
N TYR A 48 -3.50 7.42 -0.15
CA TYR A 48 -2.93 6.77 1.03
C TYR A 48 -2.98 7.73 2.23
N LEU A 49 -2.58 7.29 3.41
CA LEU A 49 -2.68 8.08 4.64
C LEU A 49 -1.27 8.41 5.21
N PRO A 50 -0.52 9.32 4.55
CA PRO A 50 0.83 9.69 4.99
C PRO A 50 0.81 10.41 6.35
N ILE A 51 1.97 10.47 6.99
CA ILE A 51 2.13 11.08 8.31
C ILE A 51 1.72 12.57 8.32
N GLU A 52 1.92 13.28 7.22
CA GLU A 52 1.57 14.68 7.03
C GLU A 52 0.04 14.87 7.09
N VAL A 53 -0.72 14.00 6.42
CA VAL A 53 -2.19 14.02 6.44
C VAL A 53 -2.72 13.64 7.82
N GLN A 54 -2.09 12.66 8.48
CA GLN A 54 -2.44 12.29 9.86
C GLN A 54 -2.21 13.45 10.82
N LYS A 55 -1.14 14.23 10.66
CA LYS A 55 -0.88 15.45 11.45
C LYS A 55 -1.96 16.51 11.23
N MET A 56 -2.36 16.77 9.98
CA MET A 56 -3.44 17.71 9.68
C MET A 56 -4.76 17.28 10.38
N ILE A 57 -5.09 15.99 10.35
CA ILE A 57 -6.28 15.47 11.05
C ILE A 57 -6.14 15.64 12.57
N SER A 58 -4.95 15.39 13.11
CA SER A 58 -4.65 15.57 14.55
C SER A 58 -4.88 16.99 15.00
N GLU A 59 -4.36 17.95 14.26
CA GLU A 59 -4.48 19.39 14.57
C GLU A 59 -5.93 19.87 14.46
N GLU A 60 -6.62 19.56 13.38
CA GLU A 60 -7.99 20.00 13.12
C GLU A 60 -9.03 19.40 14.09
N LEU A 61 -8.84 18.15 14.52
CA LEU A 61 -9.73 17.48 15.46
C LEU A 61 -9.29 17.60 16.93
N SER A 62 -8.09 18.14 17.18
CA SER A 62 -7.46 18.12 18.52
C SER A 62 -7.39 16.71 19.12
N VAL A 63 -7.09 15.69 18.26
CA VAL A 63 -6.91 14.29 18.65
C VAL A 63 -5.42 13.97 18.68
N PRO A 64 -4.91 13.33 19.74
CA PRO A 64 -3.49 12.96 19.81
C PRO A 64 -3.04 12.13 18.59
N MET A 65 -1.86 12.44 18.07
CA MET A 65 -1.29 11.77 16.91
C MET A 65 -1.15 10.26 17.11
N GLU A 66 -0.82 9.84 18.34
CA GLU A 66 -0.69 8.43 18.73
C GLU A 66 -1.98 7.65 18.51
N LYS A 67 -3.14 8.28 18.76
CA LYS A 67 -4.45 7.67 18.54
C LYS A 67 -4.73 7.51 17.06
N ILE A 68 -4.44 8.51 16.25
CA ILE A 68 -4.62 8.46 14.78
C ILE A 68 -3.71 7.39 14.18
N TYR A 69 -2.44 7.40 14.54
CA TYR A 69 -1.47 6.41 14.08
C TYR A 69 -1.83 4.99 14.54
N GLY A 70 -2.32 4.84 15.78
CA GLY A 70 -2.81 3.57 16.29
C GLY A 70 -3.98 3.02 15.46
N VAL A 71 -4.94 3.86 15.08
CA VAL A 71 -6.05 3.49 14.20
C VAL A 71 -5.52 3.13 12.80
N ALA A 72 -4.65 3.96 12.24
CA ALA A 72 -4.09 3.75 10.90
C ALA A 72 -3.29 2.44 10.77
N THR A 73 -2.62 2.01 11.84
CA THR A 73 -1.83 0.76 11.85
C THR A 73 -2.64 -0.47 12.25
N PHE A 74 -3.71 -0.29 13.02
CA PHE A 74 -4.57 -1.38 13.47
C PHE A 74 -5.50 -1.89 12.35
N TYR A 75 -6.08 -0.98 11.58
CA TYR A 75 -7.03 -1.33 10.53
C TYR A 75 -6.32 -1.53 9.19
N ALA A 76 -6.37 -2.75 8.64
CA ALA A 76 -5.70 -3.13 7.40
C ALA A 76 -6.19 -2.37 6.15
N GLN A 77 -7.32 -1.67 6.23
CA GLN A 77 -7.83 -0.84 5.15
C GLN A 77 -7.00 0.43 4.89
N PHE A 78 -6.20 0.88 5.89
CA PHE A 78 -5.39 2.07 5.74
C PHE A 78 -4.01 1.75 5.14
N ASN A 79 -3.67 2.45 4.08
CA ASN A 79 -2.37 2.38 3.43
C ASN A 79 -1.51 3.55 3.91
N LEU A 80 -0.43 3.25 4.60
CA LEU A 80 0.51 4.27 5.10
C LEU A 80 1.58 4.65 4.07
N MET A 81 1.72 3.83 3.04
CA MET A 81 2.66 4.04 1.93
C MET A 81 1.88 4.26 0.64
N PRO A 82 2.39 5.09 -0.27
CA PRO A 82 1.76 5.26 -1.57
C PRO A 82 1.75 3.93 -2.33
N LYS A 83 0.70 3.69 -3.08
CA LYS A 83 0.64 2.58 -4.03
C LYS A 83 1.20 3.07 -5.36
N GLY A 84 2.03 2.21 -6.00
CA GLY A 84 2.50 2.47 -7.34
C GLY A 84 1.39 2.30 -8.38
N ASP A 85 1.62 2.84 -9.57
CA ASP A 85 0.71 2.65 -10.73
C ASP A 85 0.49 1.16 -11.02
N TYR A 86 1.53 0.36 -10.82
CA TYR A 86 1.51 -1.10 -10.95
C TYR A 86 1.72 -1.76 -9.59
N GLN A 87 0.65 -2.37 -9.07
CA GLN A 87 0.67 -3.06 -7.79
C GLN A 87 0.99 -4.54 -8.02
N ILE A 88 2.18 -4.95 -7.61
CA ILE A 88 2.64 -6.32 -7.71
C ILE A 88 2.31 -7.04 -6.42
N SER A 89 1.55 -8.13 -6.49
CA SER A 89 1.25 -8.98 -5.34
C SER A 89 1.69 -10.41 -5.60
N VAL A 90 2.61 -10.92 -4.78
CA VAL A 90 3.10 -12.29 -4.90
C VAL A 90 2.42 -13.17 -3.86
N CYS A 91 1.77 -14.23 -4.32
CA CYS A 91 1.12 -15.19 -3.44
C CYS A 91 2.15 -16.05 -2.70
N LEU A 92 2.20 -15.92 -1.37
CA LEU A 92 3.01 -16.74 -0.46
C LEU A 92 2.17 -17.80 0.29
N GLY A 93 1.00 -18.17 -0.24
CA GLY A 93 0.23 -19.29 0.24
C GLY A 93 0.99 -20.61 0.08
N THR A 94 0.66 -21.65 0.88
CA THR A 94 1.42 -22.89 0.97
C THR A 94 1.75 -23.52 -0.38
N ALA A 95 0.78 -23.66 -1.29
CA ALA A 95 1.00 -24.25 -2.61
C ALA A 95 1.98 -23.44 -3.47
N CYS A 96 1.89 -22.11 -3.44
CA CYS A 96 2.80 -21.22 -4.15
C CYS A 96 4.20 -21.24 -3.53
N TYR A 97 4.27 -21.21 -2.19
CA TYR A 97 5.54 -21.21 -1.47
C TYR A 97 6.36 -22.47 -1.74
N VAL A 98 5.73 -23.65 -1.66
CA VAL A 98 6.37 -24.93 -1.97
C VAL A 98 6.88 -24.98 -3.41
N LYS A 99 6.20 -24.31 -4.33
CA LYS A 99 6.60 -24.21 -5.75
C LYS A 99 7.55 -23.04 -6.06
N GLY A 100 8.11 -22.39 -5.05
CA GLY A 100 9.19 -21.41 -5.19
C GLY A 100 8.76 -19.95 -5.30
N SER A 101 7.52 -19.58 -4.90
CA SER A 101 7.10 -18.17 -4.93
C SER A 101 7.94 -17.26 -4.04
N GLY A 102 8.58 -17.80 -2.99
CA GLY A 102 9.54 -17.06 -2.19
C GLY A 102 10.73 -16.55 -3.00
N ASN A 103 11.28 -17.37 -3.89
CA ASN A 103 12.40 -16.99 -4.76
C ASN A 103 11.97 -15.93 -5.78
N ILE A 104 10.74 -16.02 -6.31
CA ILE A 104 10.14 -15.02 -7.19
C ILE A 104 10.01 -13.68 -6.46
N PHE A 105 9.52 -13.71 -5.22
CA PHE A 105 9.38 -12.53 -4.40
C PHE A 105 10.73 -11.84 -4.13
N GLU A 106 11.75 -12.60 -3.72
CA GLU A 106 13.10 -12.07 -3.50
C GLU A 106 13.73 -11.52 -4.79
N LYS A 107 13.49 -12.15 -5.94
CA LYS A 107 13.94 -11.63 -7.24
C LYS A 107 13.32 -10.29 -7.55
N ILE A 108 12.01 -10.12 -7.34
CA ILE A 108 11.31 -8.84 -7.56
C ILE A 108 11.85 -7.76 -6.63
N LYS A 109 12.04 -8.09 -5.31
CA LYS A 109 12.65 -7.17 -4.34
C LYS A 109 14.01 -6.67 -4.80
N ALA A 110 14.86 -7.59 -5.26
CA ALA A 110 16.21 -7.25 -5.73
C ALA A 110 16.16 -6.39 -7.00
N THR A 111 15.28 -6.72 -7.95
CA THR A 111 15.15 -6.00 -9.22
C THR A 111 14.63 -4.58 -9.03
N LEU A 112 13.62 -4.40 -8.17
CA LEU A 112 12.99 -3.10 -7.91
C LEU A 112 13.64 -2.33 -6.74
N SER A 113 14.53 -2.97 -5.98
CA SER A 113 15.17 -2.41 -4.78
C SER A 113 14.18 -1.90 -3.74
N ILE A 114 13.04 -2.58 -3.58
CA ILE A 114 12.00 -2.29 -2.59
C ILE A 114 11.65 -3.53 -1.77
N ASP A 115 11.08 -3.32 -0.58
CA ASP A 115 10.60 -4.41 0.28
C ASP A 115 9.07 -4.52 0.21
N SER A 116 8.52 -5.55 0.88
CA SER A 116 7.07 -5.77 0.98
C SER A 116 6.35 -4.56 1.58
N GLY A 117 5.33 -4.08 0.88
CA GLY A 117 4.53 -2.91 1.26
C GLY A 117 5.26 -1.59 1.01
N GLU A 118 6.26 -1.57 0.14
CA GLU A 118 6.95 -0.36 -0.31
C GLU A 118 6.62 -0.08 -1.78
N CYS A 119 6.87 1.16 -2.18
CA CYS A 119 6.74 1.65 -3.54
C CYS A 119 8.10 2.13 -4.05
N THR A 120 8.37 1.96 -5.33
CA THR A 120 9.56 2.51 -5.98
C THR A 120 9.57 4.03 -5.88
N PRO A 121 10.75 4.68 -5.79
CA PRO A 121 10.86 6.14 -5.61
C PRO A 121 10.20 6.96 -6.74
N ASP A 122 10.06 6.38 -7.92
CA ASP A 122 9.37 6.97 -9.08
C ASP A 122 7.84 6.88 -8.98
N GLY A 123 7.31 6.10 -8.01
CA GLY A 123 5.88 5.88 -7.84
C GLY A 123 5.29 4.85 -8.81
N LYS A 124 6.12 4.12 -9.56
CA LYS A 124 5.65 3.24 -10.62
C LYS A 124 5.22 1.87 -10.12
N PHE A 125 6.04 1.22 -9.30
CA PHE A 125 5.77 -0.12 -8.78
C PHE A 125 5.60 -0.13 -7.28
N SER A 126 4.64 -0.90 -6.79
CA SER A 126 4.55 -1.30 -5.39
C SER A 126 4.56 -2.81 -5.28
N LEU A 127 5.19 -3.35 -4.23
CA LEU A 127 5.31 -4.78 -4.01
C LEU A 127 4.66 -5.20 -2.71
N ASP A 128 3.79 -6.20 -2.78
CA ASP A 128 3.16 -6.81 -1.61
C ASP A 128 3.29 -8.34 -1.63
N ALA A 129 3.49 -8.89 -0.44
CA ALA A 129 3.36 -10.32 -0.19
C ALA A 129 1.92 -10.61 0.23
N CYS A 130 1.15 -11.28 -0.62
CA CYS A 130 -0.24 -11.61 -0.32
C CYS A 130 -0.39 -13.06 0.21
N ARG A 131 -1.49 -13.29 0.94
CA ARG A 131 -1.94 -14.62 1.31
C ARG A 131 -2.55 -15.33 0.09
N CYS A 132 -3.00 -16.57 0.27
CA CYS A 132 -3.57 -17.35 -0.82
C CYS A 132 -4.73 -16.61 -1.50
N ILE A 133 -4.61 -16.40 -2.82
CA ILE A 133 -5.61 -15.76 -3.68
C ILE A 133 -6.58 -16.76 -4.33
N GLY A 134 -6.48 -18.06 -3.98
CA GLY A 134 -7.36 -19.10 -4.50
C GLY A 134 -6.95 -19.74 -5.82
N ALA A 135 -5.92 -19.24 -6.51
CA ALA A 135 -5.46 -19.73 -7.82
C ALA A 135 -4.39 -20.84 -7.72
N CYS A 136 -4.53 -21.78 -6.78
CA CYS A 136 -3.52 -22.79 -6.47
C CYS A 136 -3.16 -23.73 -7.63
N GLY A 137 -4.07 -23.94 -8.59
CA GLY A 137 -3.80 -24.71 -9.82
C GLY A 137 -2.79 -24.05 -10.76
N LEU A 138 -2.60 -22.73 -10.60
CA LEU A 138 -1.64 -21.94 -11.37
C LEU A 138 -0.36 -21.61 -10.58
N ALA A 139 -0.18 -22.21 -9.40
CA ALA A 139 0.97 -21.92 -8.54
C ALA A 139 2.32 -22.21 -9.21
N PRO A 140 3.36 -21.36 -9.03
CA PRO A 140 3.37 -20.10 -8.27
C PRO A 140 2.68 -18.97 -9.03
N VAL A 141 2.03 -18.04 -8.27
CA VAL A 141 1.20 -16.97 -8.84
C VAL A 141 1.63 -15.62 -8.30
N MET A 142 1.69 -14.64 -9.19
CA MET A 142 1.68 -13.22 -8.84
C MET A 142 0.60 -12.48 -9.63
N THR A 143 0.21 -11.31 -9.17
CA THR A 143 -0.65 -10.39 -9.91
C THR A 143 0.06 -9.06 -10.11
N VAL A 144 -0.21 -8.40 -11.23
CA VAL A 144 0.14 -7.01 -11.47
C VAL A 144 -1.17 -6.29 -11.76
N ASN A 145 -1.63 -5.47 -10.82
CA ASN A 145 -2.99 -4.95 -10.80
C ASN A 145 -4.02 -6.11 -10.89
N ASP A 146 -4.85 -6.13 -11.92
CA ASP A 146 -5.86 -7.17 -12.16
C ASP A 146 -5.34 -8.34 -13.02
N GLU A 147 -4.12 -8.24 -13.56
CA GLU A 147 -3.55 -9.27 -14.41
C GLU A 147 -2.87 -10.37 -13.61
N VAL A 148 -3.22 -11.63 -13.87
CA VAL A 148 -2.74 -12.80 -13.12
C VAL A 148 -1.67 -13.55 -13.94
N TYR A 149 -0.50 -13.71 -13.33
CA TYR A 149 0.62 -14.48 -13.87
C TYR A 149 0.78 -15.78 -13.07
N GLY A 150 0.56 -16.91 -13.72
CA GLY A 150 0.66 -18.23 -13.09
C GLY A 150 1.77 -19.09 -13.65
N ARG A 151 2.17 -20.15 -12.91
CA ARG A 151 3.25 -21.08 -13.23
C ARG A 151 4.59 -20.38 -13.45
N LEU A 152 4.78 -19.29 -12.71
CA LEU A 152 5.93 -18.41 -12.85
C LEU A 152 7.25 -19.10 -12.51
N THR A 153 8.27 -18.75 -13.29
CA THR A 153 9.68 -19.01 -12.98
C THR A 153 10.39 -17.71 -12.60
N VAL A 154 11.53 -17.84 -11.93
CA VAL A 154 12.33 -16.65 -11.52
C VAL A 154 12.83 -15.87 -12.74
N ASP A 155 13.12 -16.57 -13.85
CA ASP A 155 13.66 -15.97 -15.07
C ASP A 155 12.63 -15.11 -15.83
N GLU A 156 11.34 -15.43 -15.71
CA GLU A 156 10.26 -14.69 -16.37
C GLU A 156 9.96 -13.35 -15.70
N VAL A 157 10.37 -13.16 -14.44
CA VAL A 157 10.07 -11.96 -13.64
C VAL A 157 10.52 -10.69 -14.36
N GLU A 158 11.76 -10.65 -14.84
CA GLU A 158 12.29 -9.44 -15.49
C GLU A 158 11.53 -9.09 -16.78
N GLY A 159 11.20 -10.12 -17.59
CA GLY A 159 10.43 -9.93 -18.81
C GLY A 159 9.00 -9.41 -18.55
N ILE A 160 8.39 -9.83 -17.43
CA ILE A 160 7.08 -9.33 -17.04
C ILE A 160 7.18 -7.87 -16.56
N LEU A 161 8.15 -7.56 -15.71
CA LEU A 161 8.35 -6.19 -15.22
C LEU A 161 8.64 -5.21 -16.36
N GLN A 162 9.39 -5.63 -17.38
CA GLN A 162 9.68 -4.80 -18.55
C GLN A 162 8.46 -4.42 -19.38
N LYS A 163 7.38 -5.19 -19.34
CA LYS A 163 6.11 -4.84 -20.03
C LYS A 163 5.45 -3.59 -19.45
N TYR A 164 5.78 -3.29 -18.20
CA TYR A 164 5.22 -2.17 -17.45
C TYR A 164 6.26 -1.05 -17.20
N ALA A 165 7.50 -1.26 -17.65
CA ALA A 165 8.64 -0.34 -17.43
C ALA A 165 8.61 0.92 -18.32
#